data_b3479643cc9652e9be530c112e5f687b
#
_entry.id   b3479643cc9652e9be530c112e5f687b
#
_cell.length_a   1.000
_cell.length_b   1.000
_cell.length_c   1.000
_cell.angle_alpha   90.00
_cell.angle_beta   90.00
_cell.angle_gamma   90.00
#
_symmetry.space_group_name_H-M   'P 1'
#
loop_
_entity.id
_entity.type
_entity.pdbx_description
1 polymer ?
#
loop_
_entity_poly.entity_id
_entity_poly.type
_entity_poly.pdbx_seq_one_letter_code
_entity_poly.pdbx_strand_id
1 'polypeptide(L)'
;IRRAQVLVEAIIVELSETAAKNLGVETVYSGSDKDSVPIGITRFGGTGPDLLAITGTASNDQDVTLSTTATSSLLNTQGLVAGFGDLTSGKDNFVGIINAIAQDTNSNILSTPSILAMDNESASLVIGQEIPITTGESLGTSNANPFRTTSRQEVGIKLEITPQINEGSSVILNIKQEVSGVAGVITSGIDLITNKRVIETTVLVDNEQIIVLGGLIDEDTQETLSKVPVLGSIPIIGKLFQSSSSTVVKKNLMVFLKPTIPVSYTHLTLPTISWGE
;
A
#
# COMPACT_ATOMS: atom_id res chain seq x y z
N ILE A 1 -29.28 -20.84 -36.83
CA ILE A 1 -28.04 -21.35 -36.25
C ILE A 1 -27.79 -20.45 -35.03
N ARG A 2 -27.78 -21.04 -33.81
CA ARG A 2 -27.39 -20.26 -32.61
C ARG A 2 -25.89 -20.05 -32.68
N ARG A 3 -25.46 -18.79 -32.54
CA ARG A 3 -24.03 -18.49 -32.41
C ARG A 3 -23.54 -19.02 -31.07
N ALA A 4 -22.34 -19.59 -31.05
CA ALA A 4 -21.70 -20.04 -29.82
C ALA A 4 -21.35 -18.83 -28.94
N GLN A 5 -21.34 -19.06 -27.66
CA GLN A 5 -20.99 -18.05 -26.62
C GLN A 5 -19.86 -18.57 -25.77
N VAL A 6 -19.09 -17.68 -25.23
CA VAL A 6 -18.02 -17.98 -24.28
C VAL A 6 -18.20 -17.12 -23.03
N LEU A 7 -18.28 -17.75 -21.88
CA LEU A 7 -18.15 -17.09 -20.59
C LEU A 7 -16.66 -17.02 -20.27
N VAL A 8 -16.15 -15.84 -20.07
CA VAL A 8 -14.76 -15.61 -19.69
C VAL A 8 -14.71 -15.07 -18.27
N GLU A 9 -14.01 -15.78 -17.41
CA GLU A 9 -13.76 -15.41 -16.03
C GLU A 9 -12.28 -15.06 -15.88
N ALA A 10 -11.98 -13.83 -15.51
CA ALA A 10 -10.63 -13.43 -15.11
C ALA A 10 -10.50 -13.53 -13.59
N ILE A 11 -9.35 -13.94 -13.11
CA ILE A 11 -9.05 -14.04 -11.68
C ILE A 11 -7.78 -13.23 -11.42
N ILE A 12 -7.92 -12.17 -10.66
CA ILE A 12 -6.84 -11.25 -10.30
C ILE A 12 -6.54 -11.44 -8.83
N VAL A 13 -5.33 -11.85 -8.52
CA VAL A 13 -4.84 -12.02 -7.15
C VAL A 13 -3.72 -11.04 -6.90
N GLU A 14 -3.86 -10.18 -5.93
CA GLU A 14 -2.82 -9.27 -5.48
C GLU A 14 -2.55 -9.50 -3.99
N LEU A 15 -1.33 -9.90 -3.68
CA LEU A 15 -0.83 -10.08 -2.33
C LEU A 15 0.20 -8.98 -2.07
N SER A 16 0.06 -8.28 -0.98
CA SER A 16 1.04 -7.28 -0.53
C SER A 16 1.38 -7.53 0.94
N GLU A 17 2.67 -7.60 1.22
CA GLU A 17 3.23 -7.73 2.56
C GLU A 17 4.20 -6.58 2.79
N THR A 18 4.03 -5.88 3.89
CA THR A 18 4.94 -4.82 4.32
C THR A 18 5.41 -5.13 5.72
N ALA A 19 6.71 -5.36 5.87
CA ALA A 19 7.36 -5.56 7.15
C ALA A 19 8.28 -4.36 7.45
N ALA A 20 7.98 -3.61 8.50
CA ALA A 20 8.76 -2.46 8.93
C ALA A 20 9.32 -2.69 10.33
N LYS A 21 10.62 -2.46 10.51
CA LYS A 21 11.31 -2.58 11.78
C LYS A 21 12.15 -1.34 12.03
N ASN A 22 11.91 -0.70 13.16
CA ASN A 22 12.67 0.48 13.57
C ASN A 22 13.24 0.23 14.96
N LEU A 23 14.52 0.50 15.10
CA LEU A 23 15.23 0.49 16.37
C LEU A 23 16.06 1.77 16.46
N GLY A 24 15.79 2.59 17.45
CA GLY A 24 16.49 3.85 17.66
C GLY A 24 16.86 4.05 19.12
N VAL A 25 17.99 4.72 19.33
CA VAL A 25 18.41 5.18 20.65
C VAL A 25 18.66 6.68 20.55
N GLU A 26 17.97 7.44 21.36
CA GLU A 26 18.15 8.89 21.48
C GLU A 26 18.69 9.22 22.85
N THR A 27 19.66 10.14 22.93
CA THR A 27 20.24 10.55 24.18
C THR A 27 20.34 12.06 24.29
N VAL A 28 20.12 12.59 25.48
CA VAL A 28 20.34 13.99 25.82
C VAL A 28 21.24 14.04 27.04
N TYR A 29 22.28 14.85 26.98
CA TYR A 29 23.13 15.23 28.08
C TYR A 29 22.98 16.74 28.32
N SER A 30 22.75 17.14 29.55
CA SER A 30 22.68 18.53 29.98
C SER A 30 23.54 18.73 31.21
N GLY A 31 24.52 19.61 31.14
CA GLY A 31 25.39 19.95 32.27
C GLY A 31 24.70 20.84 33.30
N SER A 32 25.22 20.86 34.53
CA SER A 32 24.60 21.54 35.68
C SER A 32 24.94 23.02 35.82
N ASP A 33 25.87 23.55 35.04
CA ASP A 33 26.35 24.94 35.20
C ASP A 33 25.32 25.94 34.64
N LYS A 34 24.92 26.89 35.50
CA LYS A 34 23.87 27.87 35.15
C LYS A 34 24.27 28.85 34.04
N ASP A 35 25.57 28.99 33.74
CA ASP A 35 26.09 29.96 32.77
C ASP A 35 26.65 29.35 31.48
N SER A 36 26.86 28.02 31.44
CA SER A 36 27.38 27.33 30.26
C SER A 36 26.84 25.88 30.23
N VAL A 37 25.75 25.65 29.60
CA VAL A 37 25.16 24.29 29.52
C VAL A 37 25.71 23.59 28.31
N PRO A 38 26.67 22.65 28.43
CA PRO A 38 26.99 21.76 27.33
C PRO A 38 25.80 20.83 27.12
N ILE A 39 25.11 21.01 26.02
CA ILE A 39 24.03 20.12 25.64
C ILE A 39 24.56 19.20 24.55
N GLY A 40 24.57 17.89 24.82
CA GLY A 40 24.81 16.86 23.82
C GLY A 40 23.52 16.17 23.51
N ILE A 41 23.11 16.18 22.23
CA ILE A 41 21.89 15.53 21.79
C ILE A 41 22.23 14.58 20.64
N THR A 42 21.78 13.32 20.74
CA THR A 42 21.74 12.42 19.61
C THR A 42 20.27 12.18 19.26
N ARG A 43 19.85 12.65 18.09
CA ARG A 43 18.51 12.45 17.57
C ARG A 43 18.61 11.94 16.13
N PHE A 44 18.03 10.79 15.89
CA PHE A 44 18.00 10.20 14.56
C PHE A 44 16.54 10.26 14.09
N GLY A 45 16.10 11.37 13.54
CA GLY A 45 14.79 11.65 12.93
C GLY A 45 13.82 10.46 12.87
N GLY A 46 13.29 10.01 13.98
CA GLY A 46 12.54 8.79 14.09
C GLY A 46 11.17 8.99 14.72
N THR A 47 10.47 7.89 14.90
CA THR A 47 9.15 7.78 15.54
C THR A 47 9.23 7.82 17.07
N GLY A 48 10.36 8.18 17.65
CA GLY A 48 10.58 8.28 19.10
C GLY A 48 9.91 9.51 19.71
N PRO A 49 9.72 9.52 21.05
CA PRO A 49 9.19 10.68 21.76
C PRO A 49 10.19 11.84 21.72
N ASP A 50 9.67 13.07 21.81
CA ASP A 50 10.52 14.26 21.83
C ASP A 50 11.28 14.40 23.16
N LEU A 51 12.54 13.99 23.13
CA LEU A 51 13.40 13.98 24.30
C LEU A 51 13.67 15.38 24.89
N LEU A 52 13.71 16.41 24.03
CA LEU A 52 13.84 17.79 24.45
C LEU A 52 12.61 18.28 25.22
N ALA A 53 11.42 17.89 24.78
CA ALA A 53 10.18 18.22 25.48
C ALA A 53 10.14 17.55 26.87
N ILE A 54 10.68 16.34 26.99
CA ILE A 54 10.72 15.58 28.25
C ILE A 54 11.77 16.18 29.22
N THR A 55 12.97 16.45 28.73
CA THR A 55 14.07 16.98 29.58
C THR A 55 13.89 18.45 29.92
N GLY A 56 13.33 19.26 29.02
CA GLY A 56 13.08 20.69 29.26
C GLY A 56 12.07 20.96 30.36
N THR A 57 11.18 20.03 30.66
CA THR A 57 10.21 20.13 31.75
C THR A 57 10.79 19.69 33.09
N ALA A 58 11.83 18.83 33.11
CA ALA A 58 12.45 18.34 34.32
C ALA A 58 13.49 19.34 34.92
N SER A 59 13.96 20.34 34.15
CA SER A 59 14.94 21.33 34.58
C SER A 59 14.39 22.53 35.32
N ASN A 60 13.07 22.71 35.38
CA ASN A 60 12.42 23.76 36.14
C ASN A 60 12.09 23.27 37.55
N ASP A 61 12.54 24.04 38.55
CA ASP A 61 12.45 23.80 40.00
C ASP A 61 11.02 23.79 40.59
N GLN A 62 10.01 23.73 39.73
CA GLN A 62 8.59 23.71 40.08
C GLN A 62 8.01 22.38 39.64
N ASP A 63 7.51 21.61 40.57
CA ASP A 63 6.72 20.38 40.42
C ASP A 63 6.74 19.75 39.02
N VAL A 64 7.26 18.54 38.89
CA VAL A 64 7.34 17.79 37.64
C VAL A 64 5.94 17.57 37.03
N THR A 65 5.31 18.65 36.60
CA THR A 65 4.18 18.55 35.70
C THR A 65 4.76 18.30 34.32
N LEU A 66 4.71 17.04 33.87
CA LEU A 66 4.98 16.71 32.49
C LEU A 66 4.22 17.70 31.62
N SER A 67 4.90 18.54 30.84
CA SER A 67 4.21 19.49 29.97
C SER A 67 3.28 18.70 29.03
N THR A 68 2.21 19.32 28.60
CA THR A 68 1.26 18.71 27.65
C THR A 68 1.98 18.20 26.40
N THR A 69 3.08 18.88 25.99
CA THR A 69 3.90 18.48 24.85
C THR A 69 4.70 17.19 25.13
N ALA A 70 5.29 17.05 26.30
CA ALA A 70 5.99 15.84 26.70
C ALA A 70 5.04 14.65 26.82
N THR A 71 3.89 14.87 27.44
CA THR A 71 2.85 13.84 27.59
C THR A 71 2.30 13.41 26.22
N SER A 72 1.96 14.34 25.34
CA SER A 72 1.47 14.04 24.00
C SER A 72 2.54 13.32 23.15
N SER A 73 3.79 13.68 23.29
CA SER A 73 4.90 13.03 22.60
C SER A 73 5.06 11.56 23.02
N LEU A 74 4.95 11.27 24.32
CA LEU A 74 5.00 9.91 24.84
C LEU A 74 3.79 9.08 24.43
N LEU A 75 2.58 9.67 24.51
CA LEU A 75 1.33 8.97 24.15
C LEU A 75 1.21 8.66 22.65
N ASN A 76 1.81 9.48 21.79
CA ASN A 76 1.80 9.27 20.34
C ASN A 76 2.89 8.30 19.86
N THR A 77 3.79 7.88 20.74
CA THR A 77 4.85 6.94 20.36
C THR A 77 4.31 5.51 20.33
N GLN A 78 4.56 4.81 19.24
CA GLN A 78 4.19 3.41 19.06
C GLN A 78 5.39 2.49 19.34
N GLY A 79 5.10 1.27 19.82
CA GLY A 79 6.11 0.26 20.10
C GLY A 79 6.60 0.26 21.52
N LEU A 80 7.77 -0.34 21.73
CA LEU A 80 8.45 -0.34 23.03
C LEU A 80 9.26 0.95 23.16
N VAL A 81 9.01 1.69 24.24
CA VAL A 81 9.80 2.84 24.66
C VAL A 81 10.34 2.56 26.05
N ALA A 82 11.64 2.61 26.20
CA ALA A 82 12.32 2.46 27.48
C ALA A 82 13.27 3.65 27.71
N GLY A 83 13.04 4.37 28.80
CA GLY A 83 13.89 5.48 29.22
C GLY A 83 14.87 5.05 30.32
N PHE A 84 16.05 5.61 30.29
CA PHE A 84 17.08 5.47 31.35
C PHE A 84 17.80 6.78 31.54
N GLY A 85 18.20 7.06 32.77
CA GLY A 85 18.92 8.31 33.03
C GLY A 85 18.68 8.85 34.42
N ASP A 86 19.32 9.98 34.72
CA ASP A 86 19.16 10.76 35.95
C ASP A 86 18.68 12.17 35.59
N LEU A 87 17.61 12.61 36.22
CA LEU A 87 16.98 13.93 36.06
C LEU A 87 16.99 14.68 37.40
N THR A 88 18.10 14.73 38.06
CA THR A 88 18.21 15.41 39.35
C THR A 88 18.47 16.90 39.14
N SER A 89 17.61 17.76 39.71
CA SER A 89 17.82 19.21 39.68
C SER A 89 19.15 19.63 40.31
N GLY A 90 19.91 20.43 39.55
CA GLY A 90 21.19 20.98 40.02
C GLY A 90 22.41 20.06 39.84
N LYS A 91 22.30 18.97 39.09
CA LYS A 91 23.38 18.08 38.67
C LYS A 91 23.38 17.87 37.16
N ASP A 92 24.46 17.26 36.67
CA ASP A 92 24.54 16.83 35.27
C ASP A 92 23.47 15.80 35.01
N ASN A 93 22.61 16.07 34.02
CA ASN A 93 21.55 15.20 33.66
C ASN A 93 21.90 14.43 32.39
N PHE A 94 21.68 13.14 32.40
CA PHE A 94 21.77 12.27 31.23
C PHE A 94 20.46 11.48 31.10
N VAL A 95 19.85 11.57 29.93
CA VAL A 95 18.66 10.81 29.63
C VAL A 95 18.83 10.13 28.31
N GLY A 96 18.49 8.85 28.26
CA GLY A 96 18.43 8.08 27.03
C GLY A 96 17.07 7.42 26.87
N ILE A 97 16.59 7.34 25.65
CA ILE A 97 15.35 6.63 25.27
C ILE A 97 15.69 5.64 24.17
N ILE A 98 15.27 4.39 24.39
CA ILE A 98 15.28 3.33 23.39
C ILE A 98 13.88 3.20 22.83
N ASN A 99 13.74 3.27 21.51
CA ASN A 99 12.49 3.02 20.81
C ASN A 99 12.67 1.80 19.89
N ALA A 100 11.76 0.83 19.99
CA ALA A 100 11.76 -0.35 19.16
C ALA A 100 10.32 -0.66 18.70
N ILE A 101 10.13 -0.77 17.40
CA ILE A 101 8.86 -1.15 16.81
C ILE A 101 9.06 -2.13 15.65
N ALA A 102 8.22 -3.16 15.59
CA ALA A 102 8.08 -4.01 14.43
C ALA A 102 6.61 -4.00 14.01
N GLN A 103 6.35 -3.78 12.74
CA GLN A 103 5.01 -3.71 12.17
C GLN A 103 4.95 -4.55 10.91
N ASP A 104 4.00 -5.48 10.87
CA ASP A 104 3.73 -6.31 9.70
C ASP A 104 2.30 -6.03 9.21
N THR A 105 2.18 -5.72 7.93
CA THR A 105 0.90 -5.43 7.29
C THR A 105 0.74 -6.33 6.07
N ASN A 106 -0.32 -7.13 6.06
CA ASN A 106 -0.65 -8.03 4.96
C ASN A 106 -1.96 -7.59 4.32
N SER A 107 -1.98 -7.53 3.00
CA SER A 107 -3.17 -7.25 2.21
C SER A 107 -3.33 -8.31 1.13
N ASN A 108 -4.54 -8.84 0.99
CA ASN A 108 -4.91 -9.79 -0.03
C ASN A 108 -6.14 -9.29 -0.77
N ILE A 109 -6.02 -9.07 -2.08
CA ILE A 109 -7.10 -8.63 -2.94
C ILE A 109 -7.35 -9.72 -3.97
N LEU A 110 -8.58 -10.21 -4.01
CA LEU A 110 -9.07 -11.15 -5.01
C LEU A 110 -10.21 -10.50 -5.77
N SER A 111 -10.10 -10.44 -7.09
CA SER A 111 -11.14 -9.91 -7.96
C SER A 111 -11.40 -10.88 -9.12
N THR A 112 -12.66 -11.20 -9.34
CA THR A 112 -13.08 -12.18 -10.36
C THR A 112 -14.13 -11.59 -11.31
N PRO A 113 -13.77 -10.64 -12.21
CA PRO A 113 -14.71 -10.16 -13.22
C PRO A 113 -15.03 -11.27 -14.22
N SER A 114 -16.28 -11.36 -14.60
CA SER A 114 -16.76 -12.33 -15.58
C SER A 114 -17.69 -11.68 -16.60
N ILE A 115 -17.57 -12.09 -17.86
CA ILE A 115 -18.38 -11.58 -18.96
C ILE A 115 -18.68 -12.68 -19.97
N LEU A 116 -19.90 -12.67 -20.49
CA LEU A 116 -20.35 -13.56 -21.57
C LEU A 116 -20.25 -12.80 -22.89
N ALA A 117 -19.54 -13.37 -23.85
CA ALA A 117 -19.41 -12.83 -25.20
C ALA A 117 -19.86 -13.83 -26.27
N MET A 118 -20.34 -13.32 -27.41
CA MET A 118 -20.57 -14.15 -28.57
C MET A 118 -19.29 -14.38 -29.37
N ASP A 119 -19.24 -15.49 -30.09
CA ASP A 119 -18.14 -15.81 -30.99
C ASP A 119 -17.87 -14.69 -32.00
N ASN A 120 -16.61 -14.23 -32.10
CA ASN A 120 -16.12 -13.13 -32.92
C ASN A 120 -16.77 -11.75 -32.65
N GLU A 121 -17.34 -11.55 -31.46
CA GLU A 121 -17.88 -10.25 -31.05
C GLU A 121 -17.13 -9.72 -29.80
N SER A 122 -16.81 -8.43 -29.82
CA SER A 122 -16.18 -7.78 -28.67
C SER A 122 -17.23 -7.53 -27.58
N ALA A 123 -16.85 -7.83 -26.34
CA ALA A 123 -17.61 -7.55 -25.14
C ALA A 123 -16.75 -6.81 -24.12
N SER A 124 -17.33 -5.83 -23.46
CA SER A 124 -16.64 -5.02 -22.46
C SER A 124 -17.43 -4.95 -21.16
N LEU A 125 -16.71 -5.01 -20.02
CA LEU A 125 -17.22 -4.87 -18.67
C LEU A 125 -16.40 -3.80 -17.95
N VAL A 126 -17.07 -2.83 -17.34
CA VAL A 126 -16.44 -1.78 -16.52
C VAL A 126 -17.10 -1.78 -15.16
N ILE A 127 -16.32 -1.99 -14.11
CA ILE A 127 -16.77 -1.98 -12.71
C ILE A 127 -15.86 -1.03 -11.95
N GLY A 128 -16.36 0.11 -11.52
CA GLY A 128 -15.50 1.09 -10.87
C GLY A 128 -16.22 2.34 -10.40
N GLN A 129 -15.43 3.38 -10.15
CA GLN A 129 -15.86 4.69 -9.70
C GLN A 129 -15.29 5.76 -10.63
N GLU A 130 -16.00 6.87 -10.76
CA GLU A 130 -15.47 8.07 -11.39
C GLU A 130 -14.86 8.98 -10.34
N ILE A 131 -13.60 9.35 -10.53
CA ILE A 131 -12.90 10.29 -9.66
C ILE A 131 -12.73 11.64 -10.38
N PRO A 132 -12.95 12.78 -9.69
CA PRO A 132 -12.69 14.09 -10.26
C PRO A 132 -11.19 14.38 -10.27
N ILE A 133 -10.65 14.77 -11.42
CA ILE A 133 -9.28 15.24 -11.60
C ILE A 133 -9.31 16.69 -12.01
N THR A 134 -8.52 17.54 -11.35
CA THR A 134 -8.39 18.94 -11.73
C THR A 134 -7.49 19.04 -12.96
N THR A 135 -8.01 19.56 -14.07
CA THR A 135 -7.29 19.72 -15.33
C THR A 135 -6.79 21.12 -15.57
N GLY A 136 -7.25 22.07 -14.79
CA GLY A 136 -6.80 23.45 -14.89
C GLY A 136 -7.31 24.29 -13.73
N GLU A 137 -6.48 25.22 -13.28
CA GLU A 137 -6.82 26.22 -12.28
C GLU A 137 -6.32 27.59 -12.78
N SER A 138 -7.19 28.58 -12.75
CA SER A 138 -6.80 29.96 -13.04
C SER A 138 -6.95 30.77 -11.75
N LEU A 139 -5.81 31.13 -11.18
CA LEU A 139 -5.71 32.04 -10.05
C LEU A 139 -5.58 33.47 -10.60
N GLY A 140 -6.65 34.24 -10.63
CA GLY A 140 -6.60 35.64 -10.98
C GLY A 140 -5.85 36.49 -9.96
N THR A 141 -4.88 37.24 -10.40
CA THR A 141 -4.03 38.11 -9.56
C THR A 141 -4.75 39.37 -9.03
N SER A 142 -5.99 39.61 -9.42
CA SER A 142 -6.75 40.80 -9.00
C SER A 142 -8.24 40.53 -9.09
N ASN A 143 -8.85 40.17 -7.98
CA ASN A 143 -10.30 40.08 -7.77
C ASN A 143 -11.10 39.33 -8.87
N ALA A 144 -10.45 38.56 -9.70
CA ALA A 144 -11.06 37.72 -10.69
C ALA A 144 -11.51 36.41 -10.02
N ASN A 145 -12.70 36.00 -10.36
CA ASN A 145 -13.29 34.76 -9.86
C ASN A 145 -12.42 33.56 -10.20
N PRO A 146 -11.75 32.89 -9.24
CA PRO A 146 -10.93 31.71 -9.56
C PRO A 146 -11.85 30.61 -10.08
N PHE A 147 -11.52 30.07 -11.25
CA PHE A 147 -12.26 28.93 -11.76
C PHE A 147 -11.35 27.71 -11.85
N ARG A 148 -11.95 26.55 -11.54
CA ARG A 148 -11.31 25.26 -11.60
C ARG A 148 -12.06 24.39 -12.61
N THR A 149 -11.31 23.80 -13.54
CA THR A 149 -11.85 22.81 -14.47
C THR A 149 -11.54 21.42 -13.96
N THR A 150 -12.57 20.59 -13.82
CA THR A 150 -12.44 19.20 -13.39
C THR A 150 -12.85 18.28 -14.53
N SER A 151 -12.06 17.24 -14.77
CA SER A 151 -12.39 16.10 -15.60
C SER A 151 -12.68 14.90 -14.70
N ARG A 152 -13.52 13.97 -15.17
CA ARG A 152 -13.78 12.72 -14.46
C ARG A 152 -12.99 11.60 -15.11
N GLN A 153 -12.29 10.82 -14.30
CA GLN A 153 -11.58 9.64 -14.74
C GLN A 153 -12.18 8.40 -14.08
N GLU A 154 -12.46 7.39 -14.88
CA GLU A 154 -12.91 6.10 -14.38
C GLU A 154 -11.74 5.33 -13.79
N VAL A 155 -11.91 4.82 -12.57
CA VAL A 155 -10.99 3.92 -11.88
C VAL A 155 -11.73 2.67 -11.43
N GLY A 156 -11.11 1.51 -11.60
CA GLY A 156 -11.72 0.23 -11.28
C GLY A 156 -11.18 -0.88 -12.18
N ILE A 157 -12.01 -1.88 -12.44
CA ILE A 157 -11.70 -3.03 -13.26
C ILE A 157 -12.39 -2.85 -14.61
N LYS A 158 -11.61 -2.91 -15.68
CA LYS A 158 -12.09 -2.94 -17.06
C LYS A 158 -11.62 -4.24 -17.69
N LEU A 159 -12.54 -4.98 -18.30
CA LEU A 159 -12.26 -6.21 -19.02
C LEU A 159 -12.91 -6.11 -20.40
N GLU A 160 -12.12 -6.15 -21.44
CA GLU A 160 -12.55 -6.20 -22.84
C GLU A 160 -12.01 -7.50 -23.45
N ILE A 161 -12.89 -8.25 -24.08
CA ILE A 161 -12.58 -9.54 -24.67
C ILE A 161 -13.19 -9.67 -26.06
N THR A 162 -12.47 -10.37 -26.93
CA THR A 162 -13.01 -10.83 -28.22
C THR A 162 -12.64 -12.31 -28.36
N PRO A 163 -13.61 -13.22 -28.14
CA PRO A 163 -13.39 -14.65 -28.27
C PRO A 163 -13.55 -15.11 -29.72
N GLN A 164 -12.76 -16.11 -30.11
CA GLN A 164 -12.91 -16.84 -31.35
C GLN A 164 -12.83 -18.33 -31.04
N ILE A 165 -13.92 -19.04 -31.30
CA ILE A 165 -14.02 -20.48 -31.05
C ILE A 165 -13.47 -21.24 -32.25
N ASN A 166 -12.51 -22.13 -32.00
CA ASN A 166 -11.93 -23.01 -33.00
C ASN A 166 -12.64 -24.38 -33.01
N GLU A 167 -12.49 -25.12 -34.10
CA GLU A 167 -12.86 -26.53 -34.13
C GLU A 167 -12.08 -27.30 -33.05
N GLY A 168 -12.78 -28.01 -32.16
CA GLY A 168 -12.15 -28.81 -31.10
C GLY A 168 -12.23 -28.24 -29.71
N SER A 169 -13.13 -27.31 -29.41
CA SER A 169 -13.37 -26.71 -28.08
C SER A 169 -12.24 -25.80 -27.50
N SER A 170 -11.27 -25.40 -28.30
CA SER A 170 -10.31 -24.37 -27.93
C SER A 170 -10.80 -22.97 -28.34
N VAL A 171 -10.46 -21.96 -27.56
CA VAL A 171 -10.86 -20.57 -27.77
C VAL A 171 -9.61 -19.70 -27.89
N ILE A 172 -9.53 -18.94 -28.99
CA ILE A 172 -8.59 -17.82 -29.08
C ILE A 172 -9.26 -16.63 -28.43
N LEU A 173 -8.58 -16.02 -27.46
CA LEU A 173 -9.06 -14.87 -26.72
C LEU A 173 -8.12 -13.70 -26.93
N ASN A 174 -8.65 -12.63 -27.51
CA ASN A 174 -8.01 -11.33 -27.45
C ASN A 174 -8.55 -10.60 -26.22
N ILE A 175 -7.64 -10.23 -25.31
CA ILE A 175 -8.00 -9.74 -23.98
C ILE A 175 -7.27 -8.44 -23.74
N LYS A 176 -8.03 -7.46 -23.26
CA LYS A 176 -7.50 -6.24 -22.68
C LYS A 176 -8.10 -6.05 -21.30
N GLN A 177 -7.27 -6.20 -20.30
CA GLN A 177 -7.65 -6.05 -18.89
C GLN A 177 -6.91 -4.89 -18.27
N GLU A 178 -7.67 -4.01 -17.61
CA GLU A 178 -7.15 -2.89 -16.86
C GLU A 178 -7.68 -2.95 -15.43
N VAL A 179 -6.78 -2.80 -14.47
CA VAL A 179 -7.11 -2.61 -13.05
C VAL A 179 -6.51 -1.31 -12.61
N SER A 180 -7.35 -0.39 -12.17
CA SER A 180 -6.94 0.91 -11.66
C SER A 180 -7.55 1.18 -10.30
N GLY A 181 -6.83 1.91 -9.46
CA GLY A 181 -7.27 2.26 -8.12
C GLY A 181 -6.65 3.56 -7.66
N VAL A 182 -7.26 4.21 -6.66
CA VAL A 182 -6.71 5.40 -6.01
C VAL A 182 -5.70 4.96 -4.96
N ALA A 183 -4.46 5.40 -5.08
CA ALA A 183 -3.37 5.06 -4.15
C ALA A 183 -3.31 6.02 -2.95
N GLY A 184 -3.81 7.24 -3.07
CA GLY A 184 -3.82 8.23 -2.00
C GLY A 184 -4.11 9.64 -2.50
N VAL A 185 -4.28 10.54 -1.52
CA VAL A 185 -4.42 11.97 -1.77
C VAL A 185 -3.10 12.64 -1.41
N ILE A 186 -2.58 13.47 -2.30
CA ILE A 186 -1.39 14.28 -1.98
C ILE A 186 -1.80 15.35 -0.97
N THR A 187 -1.17 15.36 0.20
CA THR A 187 -1.54 16.17 1.38
C THR A 187 -1.52 17.70 1.13
N SER A 188 -0.88 18.17 0.07
CA SER A 188 -0.79 19.60 -0.24
C SER A 188 -1.45 20.01 -1.56
N GLY A 189 -2.21 19.14 -2.19
CA GLY A 189 -2.79 19.40 -3.51
C GLY A 189 -4.08 18.66 -3.78
N ILE A 190 -4.65 18.99 -4.90
CA ILE A 190 -5.91 18.50 -5.41
C ILE A 190 -5.68 17.25 -6.27
N ASP A 191 -4.43 16.81 -6.37
CA ASP A 191 -4.03 15.73 -7.24
C ASP A 191 -4.16 14.37 -6.55
N LEU A 192 -4.76 13.43 -7.26
CA LEU A 192 -4.92 12.04 -6.84
C LEU A 192 -3.88 11.17 -7.55
N ILE A 193 -3.22 10.30 -6.80
CA ILE A 193 -2.34 9.28 -7.36
C ILE A 193 -3.20 8.07 -7.69
N THR A 194 -3.19 7.66 -8.96
CA THR A 194 -3.85 6.44 -9.42
C THR A 194 -2.83 5.37 -9.79
N ASN A 195 -3.01 4.18 -9.27
CA ASN A 195 -2.28 3.00 -9.73
C ASN A 195 -3.03 2.37 -10.89
N LYS A 196 -2.29 2.00 -11.95
CA LYS A 196 -2.87 1.38 -13.13
C LYS A 196 -2.05 0.15 -13.55
N ARG A 197 -2.75 -0.94 -13.80
CA ARG A 197 -2.19 -2.19 -14.31
C ARG A 197 -2.94 -2.58 -15.55
N VAL A 198 -2.25 -2.82 -16.65
CA VAL A 198 -2.85 -3.18 -17.94
C VAL A 198 -2.17 -4.43 -18.47
N ILE A 199 -2.98 -5.39 -18.89
CA ILE A 199 -2.55 -6.59 -19.61
C ILE A 199 -3.32 -6.60 -20.93
N GLU A 200 -2.60 -6.68 -22.04
CA GLU A 200 -3.15 -6.79 -23.38
C GLU A 200 -2.44 -7.94 -24.09
N THR A 201 -3.15 -8.99 -24.42
CA THR A 201 -2.57 -10.20 -24.98
C THR A 201 -3.61 -11.00 -25.76
N THR A 202 -3.12 -11.86 -26.66
CA THR A 202 -3.92 -12.86 -27.35
C THR A 202 -3.43 -14.25 -26.97
N VAL A 203 -4.34 -15.10 -26.49
CA VAL A 203 -4.01 -16.42 -25.99
C VAL A 203 -4.95 -17.46 -26.56
N LEU A 204 -4.45 -18.69 -26.70
CA LEU A 204 -5.22 -19.88 -27.02
C LEU A 204 -5.42 -20.70 -25.75
N VAL A 205 -6.67 -21.02 -25.44
CA VAL A 205 -7.02 -21.73 -24.21
C VAL A 205 -8.07 -22.79 -24.52
N ASP A 206 -7.93 -23.97 -23.93
CA ASP A 206 -8.94 -25.00 -24.02
C ASP A 206 -10.13 -24.69 -23.10
N ASN A 207 -11.30 -25.19 -23.46
CA ASN A 207 -12.51 -25.02 -22.67
C ASN A 207 -12.31 -25.49 -21.23
N GLU A 208 -12.74 -24.66 -20.26
CA GLU A 208 -12.64 -24.88 -18.81
C GLU A 208 -11.21 -24.92 -18.22
N GLN A 209 -10.17 -24.75 -19.01
CA GLN A 209 -8.81 -24.68 -18.51
C GLN A 209 -8.47 -23.28 -17.95
N ILE A 210 -7.67 -23.26 -16.89
CA ILE A 210 -7.16 -22.03 -16.30
C ILE A 210 -5.75 -21.79 -16.80
N ILE A 211 -5.50 -20.63 -17.37
CA ILE A 211 -4.15 -20.20 -17.76
C ILE A 211 -3.70 -18.98 -16.99
N VAL A 212 -2.39 -18.80 -16.87
CA VAL A 212 -1.77 -17.57 -16.34
C VAL A 212 -1.57 -16.61 -17.50
N LEU A 213 -2.16 -15.44 -17.45
CA LEU A 213 -1.93 -14.36 -18.42
C LEU A 213 -0.65 -13.61 -18.16
N GLY A 214 -0.31 -13.46 -16.90
CA GLY A 214 0.89 -12.74 -16.48
C GLY A 214 0.89 -12.48 -14.98
N GLY A 215 1.97 -11.91 -14.50
CA GLY A 215 2.11 -11.55 -13.10
C GLY A 215 3.33 -10.67 -12.87
N LEU A 216 3.42 -10.16 -11.65
CA LEU A 216 4.54 -9.37 -11.14
C LEU A 216 4.87 -9.87 -9.74
N ILE A 217 6.13 -10.15 -9.51
CA ILE A 217 6.68 -10.35 -8.17
C ILE A 217 7.70 -9.24 -7.97
N ASP A 218 7.44 -8.40 -6.99
CA ASP A 218 8.25 -7.23 -6.66
C ASP A 218 8.63 -7.29 -5.18
N GLU A 219 9.90 -7.09 -4.89
CA GLU A 219 10.43 -7.03 -3.53
C GLU A 219 11.34 -5.80 -3.42
N ASP A 220 10.92 -4.85 -2.61
CA ASP A 220 11.67 -3.63 -2.31
C ASP A 220 12.13 -3.68 -0.85
N THR A 221 13.44 -3.60 -0.66
CA THR A 221 14.07 -3.59 0.66
C THR A 221 14.81 -2.28 0.85
N GLN A 222 14.34 -1.49 1.79
CA GLN A 222 14.96 -0.23 2.17
C GLN A 222 15.54 -0.35 3.58
N GLU A 223 16.85 -0.21 3.68
CA GLU A 223 17.55 -0.17 4.96
C GLU A 223 18.22 1.18 5.15
N THR A 224 17.94 1.81 6.27
CA THR A 224 18.54 3.08 6.66
C THR A 224 19.24 2.90 7.99
N LEU A 225 20.55 3.15 8.01
CA LEU A 225 21.37 3.16 9.22
C LEU A 225 21.92 4.56 9.45
N SER A 226 21.45 5.21 10.49
CA SER A 226 21.97 6.50 10.98
C SER A 226 22.80 6.30 12.20
N LYS A 227 24.04 6.80 12.20
CA LYS A 227 24.96 6.65 13.33
C LYS A 227 25.78 7.91 13.57
N VAL A 228 26.15 8.13 14.84
CA VAL A 228 27.12 9.17 15.19
C VAL A 228 28.51 8.74 14.70
N PRO A 229 29.21 9.57 13.92
CA PRO A 229 30.56 9.25 13.46
C PRO A 229 31.47 8.89 14.66
N VAL A 230 32.32 7.89 14.47
CA VAL A 230 33.24 7.36 15.47
C VAL A 230 32.52 6.58 16.60
N LEU A 231 31.61 7.17 17.35
CA LEU A 231 30.92 6.53 18.48
C LEU A 231 30.03 5.35 18.02
N GLY A 232 29.28 5.51 16.94
CA GLY A 232 28.44 4.44 16.38
C GLY A 232 29.25 3.30 15.77
N SER A 233 30.58 3.40 15.65
CA SER A 233 31.43 2.35 15.11
C SER A 233 32.15 1.51 16.17
N ILE A 234 31.98 1.84 17.45
CA ILE A 234 32.56 1.10 18.54
C ILE A 234 31.85 -0.25 18.74
N PRO A 235 32.54 -1.38 18.78
CA PRO A 235 31.93 -2.67 19.03
C PRO A 235 31.22 -2.69 20.39
N ILE A 236 30.04 -3.29 20.46
CA ILE A 236 29.16 -3.44 21.63
C ILE A 236 28.41 -2.15 21.98
N ILE A 237 29.07 -1.06 22.30
CA ILE A 237 28.44 0.20 22.74
C ILE A 237 27.99 1.08 21.59
N GLY A 238 28.50 0.89 20.37
CA GLY A 238 28.13 1.68 19.20
C GLY A 238 26.65 1.59 18.84
N LYS A 239 25.97 0.49 19.22
CA LYS A 239 24.51 0.34 19.03
C LYS A 239 23.68 1.37 19.79
N LEU A 240 24.19 1.97 20.86
CA LEU A 240 23.56 3.04 21.60
C LEU A 240 23.64 4.41 20.90
N PHE A 241 24.46 4.52 19.85
CA PHE A 241 24.69 5.74 19.08
C PHE A 241 24.29 5.56 17.62
N GLN A 242 23.31 4.70 17.36
CA GLN A 242 22.78 4.45 16.02
C GLN A 242 21.28 4.21 16.06
N SER A 243 20.64 4.50 14.94
CA SER A 243 19.27 4.14 14.65
C SER A 243 19.23 3.35 13.35
N SER A 244 18.50 2.25 13.34
CA SER A 244 18.27 1.44 12.15
C SER A 244 16.79 1.36 11.84
N SER A 245 16.46 1.55 10.57
CA SER A 245 15.13 1.37 10.02
C SER A 245 15.24 0.42 8.83
N SER A 246 14.46 -0.63 8.85
CA SER A 246 14.36 -1.59 7.75
C SER A 246 12.91 -1.74 7.35
N THR A 247 12.62 -1.53 6.07
CA THR A 247 11.29 -1.72 5.50
C THR A 247 11.41 -2.63 4.31
N VAL A 248 10.68 -3.73 4.34
CA VAL A 248 10.58 -4.70 3.25
C VAL A 248 9.15 -4.69 2.74
N VAL A 249 8.99 -4.42 1.45
CA VAL A 249 7.68 -4.44 0.77
C VAL A 249 7.72 -5.51 -0.30
N LYS A 250 6.84 -6.50 -0.17
CA LYS A 250 6.66 -7.56 -1.17
C LYS A 250 5.30 -7.41 -1.82
N LYS A 251 5.28 -7.43 -3.13
CA LYS A 251 4.05 -7.40 -3.92
C LYS A 251 4.05 -8.55 -4.89
N ASN A 252 2.98 -9.30 -4.91
CA ASN A 252 2.77 -10.41 -5.82
C ASN A 252 1.43 -10.22 -6.51
N LEU A 253 1.45 -10.00 -7.81
CA LEU A 253 0.27 -9.85 -8.65
C LEU A 253 0.25 -11.03 -9.63
N MET A 254 -0.86 -11.75 -9.69
CA MET A 254 -1.08 -12.82 -10.66
C MET A 254 -2.44 -12.66 -11.31
N VAL A 255 -2.49 -12.84 -12.62
CA VAL A 255 -3.72 -12.78 -13.40
C VAL A 255 -3.91 -14.09 -14.14
N PHE A 256 -5.05 -14.71 -13.87
CA PHE A 256 -5.48 -15.96 -14.49
C PHE A 256 -6.71 -15.72 -15.32
N LEU A 257 -6.95 -16.62 -16.25
CA LEU A 257 -8.12 -16.62 -17.12
C LEU A 257 -8.67 -18.02 -17.25
N LYS A 258 -10.01 -18.10 -17.26
CA LYS A 258 -10.77 -19.34 -17.51
C LYS A 258 -11.89 -19.06 -18.49
N PRO A 259 -11.81 -19.56 -19.74
CA PRO A 259 -12.94 -19.56 -20.64
C PRO A 259 -13.84 -20.77 -20.38
N THR A 260 -15.15 -20.59 -20.54
CA THR A 260 -16.14 -21.67 -20.48
C THR A 260 -17.11 -21.51 -21.63
N ILE A 261 -17.22 -22.53 -22.46
CA ILE A 261 -18.22 -22.56 -23.53
C ILE A 261 -19.49 -23.19 -22.97
N PRO A 262 -20.58 -22.45 -22.73
CA PRO A 262 -21.82 -23.01 -22.20
C PRO A 262 -22.45 -23.91 -23.22
N VAL A 263 -22.43 -25.20 -22.96
CA VAL A 263 -23.13 -26.19 -23.81
C VAL A 263 -24.58 -26.24 -23.37
N SER A 264 -25.46 -25.75 -24.24
CA SER A 264 -26.89 -25.89 -24.00
C SER A 264 -27.33 -27.31 -24.37
N TYR A 265 -27.38 -28.19 -23.38
CA TYR A 265 -28.00 -29.51 -23.55
C TYR A 265 -29.53 -29.34 -23.65
N THR A 266 -30.05 -29.14 -24.86
CA THR A 266 -31.46 -29.29 -25.15
C THR A 266 -31.72 -30.70 -25.68
N HIS A 267 -31.45 -31.72 -24.88
CA HIS A 267 -32.07 -33.02 -25.04
C HIS A 267 -33.15 -33.20 -23.98
N LEU A 268 -34.31 -32.59 -24.20
CA LEU A 268 -35.55 -33.13 -23.70
C LEU A 268 -35.87 -34.39 -24.55
N THR A 269 -35.32 -35.53 -24.16
CA THR A 269 -35.89 -36.81 -24.53
C THR A 269 -37.19 -36.93 -23.77
N LEU A 270 -38.30 -36.56 -24.40
CA LEU A 270 -39.61 -36.94 -23.92
C LEU A 270 -39.66 -38.46 -23.85
N PRO A 271 -39.98 -39.07 -22.71
CA PRO A 271 -40.20 -40.49 -22.65
C PRO A 271 -41.39 -40.81 -23.58
N THR A 272 -41.11 -41.60 -24.60
CA THR A 272 -42.16 -42.19 -25.45
C THR A 272 -42.94 -43.13 -24.54
N ILE A 273 -44.14 -42.71 -24.13
CA ILE A 273 -45.10 -43.61 -23.48
C ILE A 273 -45.61 -44.53 -24.59
N SER A 274 -45.09 -45.74 -24.68
CA SER A 274 -45.72 -46.82 -25.46
C SER A 274 -46.94 -47.31 -24.73
N TRP A 275 -48.11 -46.98 -25.24
CA TRP A 275 -49.30 -47.66 -24.85
C TRP A 275 -49.25 -49.07 -25.49
N GLY A 276 -48.94 -50.09 -24.68
CA GLY A 276 -49.12 -51.47 -25.08
C GLY A 276 -50.56 -51.87 -24.92
N GLU A 277 -51.05 -52.51 -25.96
CA GLU A 277 -52.33 -53.28 -26.03
C GLU A 277 -52.35 -54.42 -25.00
#